data_8c582e50e4c748775bac00f7176d58c5
#
_entry.id   8c582e50e4c748775bac00f7176d58c5
#
_cell.length_a   1.000
_cell.length_b   1.000
_cell.length_c   1.000
_cell.angle_alpha   90.00
_cell.angle_beta   90.00
_cell.angle_gamma   90.00
#
_symmetry.space_group_name_H-M   'P 1'
#
loop_
_entity.id
_entity.type
_entity.pdbx_description
1 polymer ?
#
loop_
_entity_poly.entity_id
_entity_poly.type
_entity_poly.pdbx_seq_one_letter_code
_entity_poly.pdbx_strand_id
1 'polypeptide(L)'
;MEKKAKKKEQRYLMFLLSILLSSCSIIGLTNDFGKLTPTEKNKIISLKKFEKLSQDTIYKINASQLKQELLKYESAMVYEFTNGCSSEYCRPLQVYENYAQKHHYKLFLVMNGFGNLDKTKSQTVTSPLFAIDGDYYKKCFRSVYTRYFDNELRDKPLKDKDWLGGIFIFEHGKYVKTLQDLPKE
;
A
#
# COMPACT_ATOMS: atom_id res chain seq x y z
N MET A 1 33.65 -14.90 46.20
CA MET A 1 33.67 -14.75 44.74
C MET A 1 32.30 -14.96 44.11
N GLU A 2 31.46 -15.86 44.62
CA GLU A 2 30.11 -16.18 44.11
C GLU A 2 29.11 -15.00 44.06
N LYS A 3 29.07 -14.15 45.10
CA LYS A 3 28.15 -12.99 45.16
C LYS A 3 28.38 -11.96 44.04
N LYS A 4 29.63 -11.80 43.56
CA LYS A 4 29.95 -10.91 42.42
C LYS A 4 29.51 -11.50 41.07
N ALA A 5 29.59 -12.81 40.91
CA ALA A 5 29.12 -13.52 39.69
C ALA A 5 27.60 -13.43 39.55
N LYS A 6 26.84 -13.74 40.60
CA LYS A 6 25.35 -13.62 40.60
C LYS A 6 24.86 -12.19 40.30
N LYS A 7 25.55 -11.16 40.82
CA LYS A 7 25.18 -9.76 40.57
C LYS A 7 25.44 -9.35 39.11
N LYS A 8 26.43 -9.98 38.46
CA LYS A 8 26.75 -9.75 37.05
C LYS A 8 25.71 -10.43 36.14
N GLU A 9 25.32 -11.65 36.40
CA GLU A 9 24.25 -12.38 35.70
C GLU A 9 22.90 -11.67 35.79
N GLN A 10 22.54 -11.18 36.97
CA GLN A 10 21.31 -10.44 37.18
C GLN A 10 21.26 -9.13 36.38
N ARG A 11 22.40 -8.44 36.23
CA ARG A 11 22.50 -7.24 35.38
C ARG A 11 22.36 -7.58 33.91
N TYR A 12 22.94 -8.67 33.41
CA TYR A 12 22.76 -9.12 32.02
C TYR A 12 21.32 -9.55 31.74
N LEU A 13 20.70 -10.24 32.69
CA LEU A 13 19.29 -10.64 32.56
C LEU A 13 18.35 -9.42 32.50
N MET A 14 18.56 -8.40 33.34
CA MET A 14 17.80 -7.16 33.31
C MET A 14 18.05 -6.35 32.02
N PHE A 15 19.27 -6.34 31.50
CA PHE A 15 19.59 -5.69 30.24
C PHE A 15 18.93 -6.40 29.03
N LEU A 16 18.95 -7.73 29.00
CA LEU A 16 18.22 -8.52 28.03
C LEU A 16 16.72 -8.32 28.12
N LEU A 17 16.17 -8.24 29.33
CA LEU A 17 14.74 -7.99 29.55
C LEU A 17 14.35 -6.57 29.09
N SER A 18 15.20 -5.56 29.27
CA SER A 18 14.94 -4.19 28.79
C SER A 18 14.95 -4.07 27.27
N ILE A 19 15.77 -4.88 26.56
CA ILE A 19 15.77 -4.94 25.10
C ILE A 19 14.49 -5.59 24.57
N LEU A 20 13.97 -6.60 25.27
CA LEU A 20 12.71 -7.27 24.91
C LEU A 20 11.48 -6.37 25.11
N LEU A 21 11.55 -5.39 26.02
CA LEU A 21 10.47 -4.45 26.29
C LEU A 21 10.47 -3.23 25.36
N SER A 22 11.55 -2.97 24.63
CA SER A 22 11.63 -1.92 23.60
C SER A 22 11.07 -2.43 22.27
N SER A 23 9.84 -2.97 22.26
CA SER A 23 9.09 -3.30 21.07
C SER A 23 8.67 -2.01 20.37
N CYS A 24 9.59 -1.35 19.67
CA CYS A 24 9.25 -0.30 18.72
C CYS A 24 8.37 -0.93 17.62
N SER A 25 7.12 -0.53 17.59
CA SER A 25 6.19 -0.92 16.52
C SER A 25 6.66 -0.27 15.21
N ILE A 26 7.40 -1.02 14.39
CA ILE A 26 7.85 -0.54 13.09
C ILE A 26 6.64 -0.48 12.16
N ILE A 27 6.27 0.75 11.73
CA ILE A 27 5.21 0.96 10.74
C ILE A 27 5.77 0.70 9.35
N GLY A 28 5.00 -0.03 8.52
CA GLY A 28 5.30 -0.20 7.10
C GLY A 28 6.19 -1.39 6.74
N LEU A 29 6.59 -2.22 7.71
CA LEU A 29 7.29 -3.47 7.42
C LEU A 29 6.30 -4.52 6.85
N THR A 30 5.11 -4.58 7.44
CA THR A 30 3.99 -5.43 7.00
C THR A 30 2.86 -4.56 6.45
N ASN A 31 1.69 -5.14 6.21
CA ASN A 31 0.51 -4.38 5.79
C ASN A 31 -0.09 -3.50 6.91
N ASP A 32 0.36 -3.65 8.15
CA ASP A 32 -0.12 -2.94 9.35
C ASP A 32 -1.63 -3.09 9.66
N PHE A 33 -2.34 -4.02 9.04
CA PHE A 33 -3.76 -4.27 9.29
C PHE A 33 -4.03 -4.61 10.77
N GLY A 34 -3.11 -5.33 11.40
CA GLY A 34 -3.21 -5.69 12.83
C GLY A 34 -3.26 -4.48 13.77
N LYS A 35 -2.71 -3.33 13.37
CA LYS A 35 -2.61 -2.10 14.16
C LYS A 35 -3.86 -1.23 14.10
N LEU A 36 -4.78 -1.52 13.19
CA LEU A 36 -6.03 -0.78 13.03
C LEU A 36 -7.01 -1.06 14.17
N THR A 37 -7.81 -0.05 14.48
CA THR A 37 -8.96 -0.17 15.40
C THR A 37 -10.03 -1.10 14.82
N PRO A 38 -10.92 -1.67 15.66
CA PRO A 38 -12.04 -2.48 15.17
C PRO A 38 -12.93 -1.73 14.17
N THR A 39 -13.17 -0.44 14.40
CA THR A 39 -13.98 0.41 13.51
C THR A 39 -13.34 0.56 12.14
N GLU A 40 -12.02 0.71 12.06
CA GLU A 40 -11.30 0.80 10.79
C GLU A 40 -11.30 -0.53 10.06
N LYS A 41 -11.05 -1.63 10.78
CA LYS A 41 -11.08 -2.99 10.20
C LYS A 41 -12.40 -3.31 9.54
N ASN A 42 -13.53 -2.90 10.15
CA ASN A 42 -14.87 -3.11 9.61
C ASN A 42 -15.14 -2.36 8.29
N LYS A 43 -14.36 -1.33 7.98
CA LYS A 43 -14.43 -0.57 6.72
C LYS A 43 -13.50 -1.12 5.62
N ILE A 44 -12.76 -2.19 5.90
CA ILE A 44 -11.83 -2.81 4.97
C ILE A 44 -12.33 -4.20 4.60
N ILE A 45 -12.74 -4.37 3.35
CA ILE A 45 -13.34 -5.61 2.87
C ILE A 45 -12.65 -6.10 1.60
N SER A 46 -12.70 -7.40 1.33
CA SER A 46 -12.25 -7.95 0.06
C SER A 46 -13.20 -7.55 -1.05
N LEU A 47 -12.66 -7.02 -2.16
CA LEU A 47 -13.46 -6.63 -3.31
C LEU A 47 -14.09 -7.85 -3.95
N LYS A 48 -15.40 -7.79 -4.19
CA LYS A 48 -16.14 -8.81 -4.96
C LYS A 48 -16.38 -8.36 -6.40
N LYS A 49 -16.77 -7.08 -6.58
CA LYS A 49 -17.05 -6.44 -7.88
C LYS A 49 -16.71 -4.96 -7.82
N PHE A 50 -16.34 -4.37 -8.94
CA PHE A 50 -16.06 -2.92 -9.09
C PHE A 50 -17.32 -2.07 -9.29
N GLU A 51 -18.47 -2.55 -8.86
CA GLU A 51 -19.76 -1.86 -9.00
C GLU A 51 -20.21 -1.31 -7.66
N LYS A 52 -20.84 -0.12 -7.66
CA LYS A 52 -21.43 0.52 -6.48
C LYS A 52 -20.47 0.63 -5.30
N LEU A 53 -19.24 1.07 -5.57
CA LEU A 53 -18.22 1.27 -4.55
C LEU A 53 -18.57 2.48 -3.67
N SER A 54 -18.40 2.31 -2.35
CA SER A 54 -18.56 3.37 -1.36
C SER A 54 -17.24 4.06 -1.10
N GLN A 55 -17.24 5.38 -0.90
CA GLN A 55 -16.07 6.17 -0.53
C GLN A 55 -15.60 5.88 0.92
N ASP A 56 -16.52 5.45 1.79
CA ASP A 56 -16.21 5.11 3.20
C ASP A 56 -15.58 3.73 3.39
N THR A 57 -15.41 2.98 2.32
CA THR A 57 -14.93 1.59 2.34
C THR A 57 -13.62 1.48 1.57
N ILE A 58 -12.69 0.72 2.13
CA ILE A 58 -11.43 0.37 1.47
C ILE A 58 -11.57 -1.07 0.96
N TYR A 59 -11.27 -1.26 -0.31
CA TYR A 59 -11.44 -2.55 -0.98
C TYR A 59 -10.09 -3.24 -1.18
N LYS A 60 -9.88 -4.40 -0.53
CA LYS A 60 -8.70 -5.22 -0.81
C LYS A 60 -8.82 -5.84 -2.19
N ILE A 61 -7.79 -5.65 -3.03
CA ILE A 61 -7.73 -6.15 -4.41
C ILE A 61 -6.39 -6.81 -4.71
N ASN A 62 -6.39 -7.70 -5.68
CA ASN A 62 -5.16 -8.20 -6.32
C ASN A 62 -5.03 -7.66 -7.76
N ALA A 63 -3.84 -7.80 -8.34
CA ALA A 63 -3.57 -7.26 -9.67
C ALA A 63 -4.41 -7.96 -10.75
N SER A 64 -4.69 -9.25 -10.63
CA SER A 64 -5.53 -9.98 -11.58
C SER A 64 -6.95 -9.40 -11.65
N GLN A 65 -7.57 -9.10 -10.48
CA GLN A 65 -8.88 -8.44 -10.42
C GLN A 65 -8.84 -7.05 -11.07
N LEU A 66 -7.80 -6.27 -10.76
CA LEU A 66 -7.66 -4.93 -11.31
C LEU A 66 -7.44 -4.97 -12.83
N LYS A 67 -6.62 -5.88 -13.35
CA LYS A 67 -6.40 -6.05 -14.79
C LYS A 67 -7.70 -6.37 -15.54
N GLN A 68 -8.55 -7.22 -14.98
CA GLN A 68 -9.87 -7.49 -15.58
C GLN A 68 -10.75 -6.23 -15.63
N GLU A 69 -10.70 -5.39 -14.59
CA GLU A 69 -11.43 -4.13 -14.59
C GLU A 69 -10.88 -3.12 -15.59
N LEU A 70 -9.54 -3.03 -15.71
CA LEU A 70 -8.85 -2.12 -16.63
C LEU A 70 -9.24 -2.33 -18.10
N LEU A 71 -9.62 -3.55 -18.49
CA LEU A 71 -10.10 -3.86 -19.87
C LEU A 71 -11.34 -3.05 -20.28
N LYS A 72 -12.08 -2.49 -19.34
CA LYS A 72 -13.32 -1.74 -19.60
C LYS A 72 -13.06 -0.28 -19.98
N TYR A 73 -11.82 0.20 -19.87
CA TYR A 73 -11.48 1.61 -20.05
C TYR A 73 -10.51 1.81 -21.19
N GLU A 74 -10.76 2.84 -21.99
CA GLU A 74 -9.83 3.27 -23.05
C GLU A 74 -8.47 3.67 -22.46
N SER A 75 -8.51 4.48 -21.40
CA SER A 75 -7.31 4.94 -20.70
C SER A 75 -7.50 4.87 -19.19
N ALA A 76 -6.52 4.32 -18.47
CA ALA A 76 -6.56 4.22 -17.02
C ALA A 76 -5.20 4.52 -16.38
N MET A 77 -5.27 5.06 -15.17
CA MET A 77 -4.12 5.31 -14.31
C MET A 77 -4.31 4.59 -12.98
N VAL A 78 -3.36 3.74 -12.63
CA VAL A 78 -3.27 3.13 -11.30
C VAL A 78 -2.17 3.86 -10.53
N TYR A 79 -2.51 4.46 -9.40
CA TYR A 79 -1.54 5.06 -8.49
C TYR A 79 -1.42 4.21 -7.24
N GLU A 80 -0.30 3.50 -7.13
CA GLU A 80 0.10 2.76 -5.94
C GLU A 80 0.83 3.72 -5.00
N PHE A 81 0.36 3.83 -3.75
CA PHE A 81 0.89 4.80 -2.78
C PHE A 81 1.03 4.24 -1.37
N THR A 82 1.86 4.92 -0.58
CA THR A 82 2.03 4.68 0.85
C THR A 82 1.29 5.74 1.66
N ASN A 83 0.42 5.32 2.59
CA ASN A 83 -0.28 6.25 3.48
C ASN A 83 0.71 7.08 4.31
N GLY A 84 0.41 8.38 4.46
CA GLY A 84 1.19 9.28 5.30
C GLY A 84 2.63 9.47 4.83
N CYS A 85 2.91 9.27 3.56
CA CYS A 85 4.21 9.60 2.98
C CYS A 85 4.51 11.09 3.19
N SER A 86 5.69 11.39 3.75
CA SER A 86 6.16 12.76 4.04
C SER A 86 7.30 13.22 3.12
N SER A 87 7.63 12.44 2.09
CA SER A 87 8.64 12.81 1.09
C SER A 87 8.13 13.97 0.23
N GLU A 88 9.02 14.80 -0.27
CA GLU A 88 8.72 15.87 -1.22
C GLU A 88 8.08 15.36 -2.53
N TYR A 89 8.27 14.09 -2.85
CA TYR A 89 7.63 13.44 -4.01
C TYR A 89 6.19 12.96 -3.73
N CYS A 90 5.74 13.01 -2.48
CA CYS A 90 4.41 12.55 -2.10
C CYS A 90 3.43 13.71 -2.15
N ARG A 91 2.70 13.80 -3.25
CA ARG A 91 1.67 14.82 -3.44
C ARG A 91 0.34 14.38 -2.80
N PRO A 92 -0.54 15.33 -2.42
CA PRO A 92 -1.92 15.00 -2.02
C PRO A 92 -2.64 14.19 -3.10
N LEU A 93 -3.51 13.25 -2.69
CA LEU A 93 -4.23 12.39 -3.63
C LEU A 93 -5.11 13.19 -4.61
N GLN A 94 -5.60 14.35 -4.19
CA GLN A 94 -6.36 15.27 -5.05
C GLN A 94 -5.57 15.70 -6.30
N VAL A 95 -4.24 15.79 -6.23
CA VAL A 95 -3.41 16.13 -7.39
C VAL A 95 -3.49 15.05 -8.46
N TYR A 96 -3.50 13.78 -8.04
CA TYR A 96 -3.65 12.64 -8.95
C TYR A 96 -5.07 12.54 -9.51
N GLU A 97 -6.11 12.89 -8.73
CA GLU A 97 -7.49 12.97 -9.21
C GLU A 97 -7.63 14.05 -10.29
N ASN A 98 -7.11 15.24 -10.03
CA ASN A 98 -7.15 16.36 -10.99
C ASN A 98 -6.40 16.00 -12.28
N TYR A 99 -5.21 15.40 -12.15
CA TYR A 99 -4.43 14.97 -13.32
C TYR A 99 -5.20 13.90 -14.12
N ALA A 100 -5.74 12.90 -13.47
CA ALA A 100 -6.50 11.85 -14.13
C ALA A 100 -7.75 12.41 -14.85
N GLN A 101 -8.47 13.33 -14.22
CA GLN A 101 -9.62 14.01 -14.82
C GLN A 101 -9.23 14.82 -16.05
N LYS A 102 -8.16 15.63 -15.96
CA LYS A 102 -7.65 16.47 -17.06
C LYS A 102 -7.23 15.63 -18.28
N HIS A 103 -6.64 14.46 -18.04
CA HIS A 103 -6.14 13.56 -19.09
C HIS A 103 -7.10 12.42 -19.45
N HIS A 104 -8.35 12.46 -18.95
CA HIS A 104 -9.39 11.47 -19.22
C HIS A 104 -9.02 10.04 -18.80
N TYR A 105 -8.16 9.87 -17.78
CA TYR A 105 -7.86 8.57 -17.21
C TYR A 105 -8.93 8.12 -16.22
N LYS A 106 -9.31 6.84 -16.28
CA LYS A 106 -9.95 6.19 -15.14
C LYS A 106 -8.91 5.96 -14.05
N LEU A 107 -9.09 6.61 -12.88
CA LEU A 107 -8.15 6.53 -11.77
C LEU A 107 -8.50 5.39 -10.82
N PHE A 108 -7.46 4.65 -10.41
CA PHE A 108 -7.48 3.68 -9.31
C PHE A 108 -6.42 4.06 -8.28
N LEU A 109 -6.86 4.43 -7.07
CA LEU A 109 -5.99 4.76 -5.94
C LEU A 109 -5.77 3.51 -5.09
N VAL A 110 -4.56 2.96 -5.10
CA VAL A 110 -4.23 1.69 -4.47
C VAL A 110 -3.16 1.88 -3.40
N MET A 111 -3.54 1.76 -2.12
CA MET A 111 -2.57 1.82 -1.03
C MET A 111 -1.84 0.48 -0.85
N ASN A 112 -0.55 0.55 -0.53
CA ASN A 112 0.28 -0.63 -0.34
C ASN A 112 0.28 -1.19 1.10
N GLY A 113 -0.53 -0.61 1.99
CA GLY A 113 -0.68 -1.05 3.38
C GLY A 113 -1.60 -0.12 4.15
N PHE A 114 -1.78 -0.37 5.45
CA PHE A 114 -2.73 0.35 6.30
C PHE A 114 -2.07 1.22 7.37
N GLY A 115 -0.74 1.24 7.46
CA GLY A 115 -0.03 2.15 8.38
C GLY A 115 -0.32 3.60 8.03
N ASN A 116 -0.53 4.47 9.04
CA ASN A 116 -0.90 5.88 8.87
C ASN A 116 -2.18 6.12 8.03
N LEU A 117 -3.15 5.22 8.12
CA LEU A 117 -4.40 5.29 7.35
C LEU A 117 -5.18 6.59 7.64
N ASP A 118 -5.08 7.12 8.85
CA ASP A 118 -5.65 8.40 9.28
C ASP A 118 -5.20 9.56 8.36
N LYS A 119 -3.94 9.57 7.93
CA LYS A 119 -3.40 10.58 7.02
C LYS A 119 -4.03 10.55 5.63
N THR A 120 -4.37 9.36 5.15
CA THR A 120 -5.08 9.23 3.86
C THR A 120 -6.55 9.62 4.02
N LYS A 121 -7.20 9.20 5.11
CA LYS A 121 -8.60 9.55 5.40
C LYS A 121 -8.83 11.04 5.67
N SER A 122 -7.80 11.77 6.11
CA SER A 122 -7.90 13.23 6.31
C SER A 122 -7.82 14.02 5.00
N GLN A 123 -7.50 13.38 3.87
CA GLN A 123 -7.50 14.03 2.56
C GLN A 123 -8.90 14.02 1.94
N THR A 124 -9.22 15.09 1.20
CA THR A 124 -10.45 15.14 0.40
C THR A 124 -10.22 14.32 -0.87
N VAL A 125 -10.83 13.12 -0.93
CA VAL A 125 -10.72 12.19 -2.06
C VAL A 125 -12.11 11.77 -2.48
N THR A 126 -12.40 11.81 -3.78
CA THR A 126 -13.68 11.43 -4.37
C THR A 126 -13.66 10.04 -4.98
N SER A 127 -12.48 9.55 -5.35
CA SER A 127 -12.29 8.20 -5.90
C SER A 127 -12.36 7.14 -4.80
N PRO A 128 -12.91 5.96 -5.09
CA PRO A 128 -12.83 4.82 -4.18
C PRO A 128 -11.39 4.44 -3.85
N LEU A 129 -11.13 4.06 -2.60
CA LEU A 129 -9.83 3.64 -2.13
C LEU A 129 -9.70 2.11 -2.19
N PHE A 130 -8.60 1.66 -2.77
CA PHE A 130 -8.22 0.27 -2.80
C PHE A 130 -6.98 0.02 -1.96
N ALA A 131 -6.77 -1.23 -1.55
CA ALA A 131 -5.54 -1.67 -0.90
C ALA A 131 -5.08 -3.00 -1.50
N ILE A 132 -3.78 -3.19 -1.62
CA ILE A 132 -3.23 -4.47 -2.09
C ILE A 132 -3.61 -5.58 -1.10
N ASP A 133 -4.20 -6.66 -1.60
CA ASP A 133 -4.47 -7.86 -0.80
C ASP A 133 -3.19 -8.69 -0.63
N GLY A 134 -2.42 -8.41 0.42
CA GLY A 134 -1.19 -9.14 0.73
C GLY A 134 -1.43 -10.64 1.00
N ASP A 135 -2.62 -11.01 1.50
CA ASP A 135 -2.99 -12.39 1.78
C ASP A 135 -3.11 -13.22 0.50
N TYR A 136 -3.59 -12.61 -0.60
CA TYR A 136 -3.63 -13.23 -1.91
C TYR A 136 -2.24 -13.68 -2.37
N TYR A 137 -1.22 -12.84 -2.14
CA TYR A 137 0.17 -13.14 -2.50
C TYR A 137 0.87 -14.06 -1.50
N LYS A 138 0.24 -14.40 -0.37
CA LYS A 138 0.83 -15.22 0.72
C LYS A 138 2.16 -14.65 1.20
N LYS A 139 2.26 -13.32 1.32
CA LYS A 139 3.45 -12.59 1.76
C LYS A 139 3.10 -11.62 2.88
N CYS A 140 3.88 -11.67 3.98
CA CYS A 140 3.70 -10.78 5.13
C CYS A 140 4.42 -9.43 4.94
N PHE A 141 5.55 -9.40 4.24
CA PHE A 141 6.32 -8.19 4.04
C PHE A 141 5.73 -7.31 2.93
N ARG A 142 5.45 -6.05 3.27
CA ARG A 142 4.85 -5.07 2.36
C ARG A 142 5.64 -4.94 1.06
N SER A 143 6.95 -4.75 1.12
CA SER A 143 7.81 -4.62 -0.05
C SER A 143 7.76 -5.82 -1.01
N VAL A 144 7.43 -7.02 -0.49
CA VAL A 144 7.39 -8.24 -1.30
C VAL A 144 6.06 -8.36 -2.03
N TYR A 145 4.92 -8.21 -1.32
CA TYR A 145 3.62 -8.34 -1.97
C TYR A 145 3.30 -7.15 -2.88
N THR A 146 3.78 -5.93 -2.55
CA THR A 146 3.69 -4.77 -3.45
C THR A 146 4.42 -5.04 -4.76
N ARG A 147 5.68 -5.50 -4.69
CA ARG A 147 6.42 -5.88 -5.89
C ARG A 147 5.71 -6.97 -6.71
N TYR A 148 5.06 -7.94 -6.06
CA TYR A 148 4.30 -8.97 -6.77
C TYR A 148 3.07 -8.38 -7.47
N PHE A 149 2.35 -7.48 -6.80
CA PHE A 149 1.24 -6.75 -7.38
C PHE A 149 1.68 -5.92 -8.59
N ASP A 150 2.74 -5.12 -8.46
CA ASP A 150 3.28 -4.26 -9.53
C ASP A 150 3.74 -5.09 -10.74
N ASN A 151 4.43 -6.20 -10.48
CA ASN A 151 4.91 -7.08 -11.55
C ASN A 151 3.75 -7.77 -12.28
N GLU A 152 2.74 -8.23 -11.54
CA GLU A 152 1.54 -8.84 -12.14
C GLU A 152 0.76 -7.83 -12.98
N LEU A 153 0.66 -6.56 -12.55
CA LEU A 153 0.06 -5.48 -13.34
C LEU A 153 0.79 -5.25 -14.66
N ARG A 154 2.11 -5.40 -14.68
CA ARG A 154 2.97 -5.16 -15.85
C ARG A 154 3.23 -6.40 -16.71
N ASP A 155 2.59 -7.53 -16.41
CA ASP A 155 2.87 -8.83 -17.04
C ASP A 155 4.33 -9.29 -16.93
N LYS A 156 4.98 -8.96 -15.79
CA LYS A 156 6.35 -9.36 -15.47
C LYS A 156 6.39 -10.57 -14.54
N PRO A 157 7.49 -11.32 -14.49
CA PRO A 157 7.68 -12.36 -13.50
C PRO A 157 7.54 -11.77 -12.08
N LEU A 158 6.76 -12.40 -11.18
CA LEU A 158 6.46 -11.85 -9.84
C LEU A 158 7.67 -11.46 -9.01
N LYS A 159 8.81 -12.14 -9.21
CA LYS A 159 10.06 -11.91 -8.48
C LYS A 159 10.99 -10.89 -9.12
N ASP A 160 10.62 -10.32 -10.25
CA ASP A 160 11.41 -9.26 -10.90
C ASP A 160 11.68 -8.13 -9.90
N LYS A 161 12.89 -7.57 -9.92
CA LYS A 161 13.33 -6.57 -8.94
C LYS A 161 13.30 -5.15 -9.49
N ASP A 162 12.90 -4.97 -10.73
CA ASP A 162 12.82 -3.65 -11.37
C ASP A 162 11.71 -2.83 -10.72
N TRP A 163 12.10 -1.80 -9.96
CA TRP A 163 11.19 -0.79 -9.48
C TRP A 163 11.25 0.44 -10.39
N LEU A 164 10.11 0.82 -10.96
CA LEU A 164 10.02 1.90 -11.95
C LEU A 164 9.18 3.10 -11.45
N GLY A 165 8.55 2.98 -10.30
CA GLY A 165 7.65 4.00 -9.73
C GLY A 165 6.29 3.43 -9.37
N GLY A 166 5.39 4.29 -8.86
CA GLY A 166 4.07 3.90 -8.36
C GLY A 166 2.89 4.33 -9.25
N ILE A 167 3.13 4.95 -10.42
CA ILE A 167 2.07 5.39 -11.33
C ILE A 167 2.11 4.54 -12.59
N PHE A 168 1.09 3.72 -12.81
CA PHE A 168 1.00 2.81 -13.94
C PHE A 168 -0.06 3.31 -14.92
N ILE A 169 0.31 3.45 -16.19
CA ILE A 169 -0.57 3.90 -17.28
C ILE A 169 -0.97 2.71 -18.13
N PHE A 170 -2.26 2.63 -18.42
CA PHE A 170 -2.87 1.59 -19.24
C PHE A 170 -3.68 2.19 -20.36
N GLU A 171 -3.66 1.55 -21.54
CA GLU A 171 -4.50 1.83 -22.69
C GLU A 171 -5.22 0.53 -23.10
N HIS A 172 -6.54 0.57 -23.18
CA HIS A 172 -7.38 -0.61 -23.47
C HIS A 172 -7.03 -1.84 -22.61
N GLY A 173 -6.74 -1.58 -21.31
CA GLY A 173 -6.34 -2.61 -20.33
C GLY A 173 -4.92 -3.13 -20.48
N LYS A 174 -4.14 -2.66 -21.46
CA LYS A 174 -2.74 -3.05 -21.63
C LYS A 174 -1.81 -2.07 -20.92
N TYR A 175 -0.82 -2.59 -20.21
CA TYR A 175 0.23 -1.78 -19.60
C TYR A 175 1.04 -1.04 -20.67
N VAL A 176 1.19 0.27 -20.49
CA VAL A 176 1.97 1.15 -21.40
C VAL A 176 3.29 1.54 -20.77
N LYS A 177 3.24 2.15 -19.57
CA LYS A 177 4.44 2.66 -18.87
C LYS A 177 4.20 2.85 -17.40
N THR A 178 5.30 2.96 -16.65
CA THR A 178 5.30 3.42 -15.26
C THR A 178 5.99 4.77 -15.14
N LEU A 179 5.47 5.64 -14.29
CA LEU A 179 6.03 6.93 -13.96
C LEU A 179 6.41 6.97 -12.48
N GLN A 180 7.49 7.68 -12.15
CA GLN A 180 7.90 7.93 -10.76
C GLN A 180 7.12 9.10 -10.15
N ASP A 181 6.80 10.10 -10.98
CA ASP A 181 6.01 11.28 -10.63
C ASP A 181 5.15 11.70 -11.83
N LEU A 182 4.13 12.52 -11.56
CA LEU A 182 3.36 13.14 -12.63
C LEU A 182 4.24 14.05 -13.47
N PRO A 183 4.07 14.07 -14.82
CA PRO A 183 4.77 15.00 -15.68
C PRO A 183 4.56 16.45 -15.23
N LYS A 184 5.59 17.25 -15.34
CA LYS A 184 5.47 18.72 -15.14
C LYS A 184 4.63 19.27 -16.29
N GLU A 185 3.60 19.98 -15.92
CA GLU A 185 2.76 20.74 -16.87
C GLU A 185 3.36 22.12 -17.15
#